data_88f1c153c86db2128d7df640caa6dd9e
#
_entry.id   88f1c153c86db2128d7df640caa6dd9e
#
_cell.length_a   1.000
_cell.length_b   1.000
_cell.length_c   1.000
_cell.angle_alpha   90.00
_cell.angle_beta   90.00
_cell.angle_gamma   90.00
#
_symmetry.space_group_name_H-M   'P 1'
#
loop_
_entity.id
_entity.type
_entity.pdbx_description
1 polymer ?
#
loop_
_entity_poly.entity_id
_entity_poly.type
_entity_poly.pdbx_seq_one_letter_code
_entity_poly.pdbx_strand_id
1 'polypeptide(L)'
;MSHPEDPIADSAPAKTVLFVAEEHGPLYDLWQEGGCRNLSVCHVDFHCDMRGLLIDRRHGRARFVWQSDPFMNRIDSGSFLAHAVMNGFVTNLRWVHDEFGGRSHDRLYCVKYESDLSALPFRILGGKNWVPLNFVEQTFAKWEGPRPGEYLSLDWDGLAFSAYQEDRIRELMSEILDREFTPAGVFVAHSIEYCHPERALFDEFITRLEKKFATQAVRLPDKSYPQGAPSLSWQRYHQIEHFVLRGMRKRNIW
;
A
#
# COMPACT_ATOMS: atom_id res chain seq x y z
N MET A 1 -29.06 -46.69 -1.83
CA MET A 1 -29.35 -45.55 -0.95
C MET A 1 -28.60 -44.37 -1.52
N SER A 2 -29.29 -43.54 -2.30
CA SER A 2 -28.74 -42.32 -2.91
C SER A 2 -28.86 -41.18 -1.88
N HIS A 3 -27.72 -40.59 -1.52
CA HIS A 3 -27.70 -39.36 -0.74
C HIS A 3 -28.25 -38.20 -1.60
N PRO A 4 -29.16 -37.41 -1.11
CA PRO A 4 -29.53 -36.17 -1.80
C PRO A 4 -28.34 -35.21 -1.75
N GLU A 5 -27.90 -34.76 -2.94
CA GLU A 5 -27.01 -33.63 -3.08
C GLU A 5 -27.76 -32.39 -2.60
N ASP A 6 -27.29 -31.80 -1.50
CA ASP A 6 -27.76 -30.48 -1.07
C ASP A 6 -27.48 -29.46 -2.20
N PRO A 7 -28.47 -28.65 -2.61
CA PRO A 7 -28.23 -27.64 -3.61
C PRO A 7 -27.27 -26.62 -3.03
N ILE A 8 -26.10 -26.47 -3.67
CA ILE A 8 -25.18 -25.35 -3.43
C ILE A 8 -26.00 -24.09 -3.64
N ALA A 9 -26.35 -23.44 -2.55
CA ALA A 9 -27.05 -22.15 -2.60
C ALA A 9 -26.15 -21.20 -3.39
N ASP A 10 -26.66 -20.77 -4.54
CA ASP A 10 -26.11 -19.73 -5.39
C ASP A 10 -26.15 -18.43 -4.58
N SER A 11 -25.16 -18.22 -3.72
CA SER A 11 -25.04 -16.99 -2.94
C SER A 11 -24.73 -15.89 -3.93
N ALA A 12 -25.66 -14.97 -4.10
CA ALA A 12 -25.45 -13.75 -4.88
C ALA A 12 -24.09 -13.14 -4.51
N PRO A 13 -23.27 -12.71 -5.48
CA PRO A 13 -21.97 -12.16 -5.19
C PRO A 13 -22.10 -11.05 -4.15
N ALA A 14 -21.31 -11.14 -3.07
CA ALA A 14 -21.34 -10.14 -2.01
C ALA A 14 -21.11 -8.76 -2.64
N LYS A 15 -21.97 -7.79 -2.30
CA LYS A 15 -21.88 -6.44 -2.84
C LYS A 15 -20.55 -5.81 -2.40
N THR A 16 -19.77 -5.32 -3.35
CA THR A 16 -18.52 -4.60 -3.07
C THR A 16 -18.80 -3.38 -2.20
N VAL A 17 -18.11 -3.24 -1.09
CA VAL A 17 -18.18 -2.06 -0.22
C VAL A 17 -17.08 -1.08 -0.61
N LEU A 18 -17.42 0.21 -0.73
CA LEU A 18 -16.50 1.30 -1.02
C LEU A 18 -16.32 2.17 0.23
N PHE A 19 -15.11 2.22 0.76
CA PHE A 19 -14.72 3.12 1.85
C PHE A 19 -13.89 4.27 1.31
N VAL A 20 -14.08 5.46 1.87
CA VAL A 20 -13.31 6.67 1.53
C VAL A 20 -12.84 7.34 2.81
N ALA A 21 -11.57 7.72 2.86
CA ALA A 21 -10.97 8.47 3.98
C ALA A 21 -10.00 9.54 3.46
N GLU A 22 -9.61 10.47 4.32
CA GLU A 22 -8.54 11.44 3.98
C GLU A 22 -7.14 10.78 4.03
N GLU A 23 -6.96 9.72 4.84
CA GLU A 23 -5.70 9.01 5.04
C GLU A 23 -5.88 7.49 5.05
N HIS A 24 -4.80 6.74 4.83
CA HIS A 24 -4.83 5.27 4.80
C HIS A 24 -4.96 4.59 6.17
N GLY A 25 -4.60 5.26 7.25
CA GLY A 25 -4.63 4.65 8.59
C GLY A 25 -5.95 4.00 8.99
N PRO A 26 -7.12 4.60 8.69
CA PRO A 26 -8.42 3.99 8.98
C PRO A 26 -8.62 2.60 8.36
N LEU A 27 -7.96 2.27 7.25
CA LEU A 27 -8.02 0.94 6.67
C LEU A 27 -7.42 -0.13 7.57
N TYR A 28 -6.31 0.19 8.25
CA TYR A 28 -5.73 -0.71 9.24
C TYR A 28 -6.71 -1.00 10.39
N ASP A 29 -7.37 0.04 10.89
CA ASP A 29 -8.36 -0.11 11.96
C ASP A 29 -9.55 -0.97 11.52
N LEU A 30 -10.07 -0.78 10.30
CA LEU A 30 -11.13 -1.62 9.73
C LEU A 30 -10.73 -3.11 9.71
N TRP A 31 -9.52 -3.42 9.30
CA TRP A 31 -9.03 -4.81 9.28
C TRP A 31 -8.84 -5.38 10.68
N GLN A 32 -8.39 -4.55 11.63
CA GLN A 32 -8.22 -4.95 13.02
C GLN A 32 -9.56 -5.22 13.68
N GLU A 33 -10.51 -4.30 13.57
CA GLU A 33 -11.86 -4.40 14.16
C GLU A 33 -12.68 -5.52 13.52
N GLY A 34 -12.53 -5.70 12.21
CA GLY A 34 -13.13 -6.81 11.47
C GLY A 34 -12.50 -8.18 11.73
N GLY A 35 -11.44 -8.26 12.55
CA GLY A 35 -10.71 -9.50 12.82
C GLY A 35 -10.08 -10.13 11.58
N CYS A 36 -9.80 -9.33 10.56
CA CYS A 36 -9.30 -9.79 9.27
C CYS A 36 -7.97 -10.54 9.40
N ARG A 37 -7.80 -11.59 8.59
CA ARG A 37 -6.55 -12.37 8.51
C ARG A 37 -6.34 -12.86 7.09
N ASN A 38 -5.06 -12.99 6.72
CA ASN A 38 -4.63 -13.57 5.44
C ASN A 38 -5.22 -12.89 4.20
N LEU A 39 -5.46 -11.59 4.27
CA LEU A 39 -6.00 -10.83 3.15
C LEU A 39 -5.01 -10.80 1.99
N SER A 40 -5.58 -10.77 0.78
CA SER A 40 -4.88 -10.42 -0.45
C SER A 40 -5.25 -8.98 -0.81
N VAL A 41 -4.26 -8.11 -0.97
CA VAL A 41 -4.42 -6.68 -1.22
C VAL A 41 -3.71 -6.27 -2.50
N CYS A 42 -4.42 -5.58 -3.38
CA CYS A 42 -3.89 -4.82 -4.48
C CYS A 42 -3.84 -3.35 -4.05
N HIS A 43 -2.65 -2.84 -3.80
CA HIS A 43 -2.40 -1.47 -3.35
C HIS A 43 -1.89 -0.63 -4.50
N VAL A 44 -2.67 0.35 -4.93
CA VAL A 44 -2.35 1.29 -6.00
C VAL A 44 -1.99 2.61 -5.35
N ASP A 45 -0.73 3.00 -5.44
CA ASP A 45 -0.20 4.10 -4.69
C ASP A 45 1.15 4.56 -5.28
N PHE A 46 1.44 5.85 -5.20
CA PHE A 46 2.76 6.40 -5.50
C PHE A 46 3.80 5.94 -4.47
N HIS A 47 3.41 5.79 -3.21
CA HIS A 47 4.22 5.30 -2.10
C HIS A 47 3.90 3.81 -1.83
N CYS A 48 4.74 3.13 -1.10
CA CYS A 48 4.50 1.70 -0.82
C CYS A 48 3.79 1.43 0.51
N ASP A 49 3.69 2.42 1.37
CA ASP A 49 3.11 2.38 2.73
C ASP A 49 3.64 1.24 3.64
N MET A 50 4.85 0.81 3.32
CA MET A 50 5.56 -0.27 4.01
C MET A 50 6.82 0.22 4.72
N ARG A 51 6.78 1.45 5.26
CA ARG A 51 7.91 1.99 6.01
C ARG A 51 8.34 1.04 7.12
N GLY A 52 9.63 0.77 7.18
CA GLY A 52 10.23 -0.10 8.20
C GLY A 52 10.15 -1.59 7.89
N LEU A 53 9.60 -2.00 6.76
CA LEU A 53 9.54 -3.40 6.36
C LEU A 53 10.75 -3.80 5.49
N LEU A 54 11.35 -4.92 5.81
CA LEU A 54 12.33 -5.61 4.98
C LEU A 54 11.67 -6.85 4.37
N ILE A 55 11.71 -6.95 3.04
CA ILE A 55 11.08 -8.05 2.29
C ILE A 55 12.15 -8.99 1.74
N ASP A 56 12.01 -10.27 2.05
CA ASP A 56 12.76 -11.38 1.47
C ASP A 56 11.87 -12.09 0.43
N ARG A 57 11.91 -11.58 -0.82
CA ARG A 57 11.14 -12.14 -1.94
C ARG A 57 11.46 -13.61 -2.22
N ARG A 58 12.72 -14.01 -2.02
CA ARG A 58 13.16 -15.37 -2.30
C ARG A 58 12.48 -16.39 -1.40
N HIS A 59 12.22 -16.02 -0.16
CA HIS A 59 11.63 -16.92 0.84
C HIS A 59 10.17 -16.56 1.17
N GLY A 60 9.55 -15.60 0.46
CA GLY A 60 8.15 -15.23 0.66
C GLY A 60 7.85 -14.74 2.08
N ARG A 61 8.67 -13.84 2.61
CA ARG A 61 8.56 -13.38 3.99
C ARG A 61 9.00 -11.93 4.18
N ALA A 62 8.56 -11.33 5.27
CA ALA A 62 8.91 -9.98 5.66
C ALA A 62 9.17 -9.86 7.15
N ARG A 63 9.87 -8.79 7.58
CA ARG A 63 10.07 -8.45 8.99
C ARG A 63 10.22 -6.95 9.20
N PHE A 64 9.94 -6.45 10.39
CA PHE A 64 10.31 -5.09 10.77
C PHE A 64 11.82 -4.95 10.96
N VAL A 65 12.32 -3.80 10.52
CA VAL A 65 13.74 -3.46 10.62
C VAL A 65 14.06 -2.83 11.97
N TRP A 66 13.17 -1.99 12.51
CA TRP A 66 13.40 -1.17 13.70
C TRP A 66 12.25 -1.24 14.70
N GLN A 67 11.94 -2.41 15.22
CA GLN A 67 10.81 -2.60 16.15
C GLN A 67 10.86 -1.71 17.40
N SER A 68 12.05 -1.31 17.83
CA SER A 68 12.23 -0.48 19.02
C SER A 68 12.19 1.03 18.77
N ASP A 69 12.13 1.47 17.51
CA ASP A 69 12.06 2.89 17.19
C ASP A 69 10.61 3.39 17.20
N PRO A 70 10.24 4.35 18.04
CA PRO A 70 8.86 4.82 18.15
C PRO A 70 8.31 5.43 16.86
N PHE A 71 9.17 6.06 16.04
CA PHE A 71 8.77 6.60 14.74
C PHE A 71 8.45 5.50 13.74
N MET A 72 9.27 4.45 13.70
CA MET A 72 9.07 3.33 12.79
C MET A 72 7.95 2.40 13.24
N ASN A 73 7.63 2.40 14.53
CA ASN A 73 6.64 1.49 15.12
C ASN A 73 5.25 2.15 15.31
N ARG A 74 5.04 3.36 14.82
CA ARG A 74 3.71 3.97 14.81
C ARG A 74 2.96 3.57 13.54
N ILE A 75 1.64 3.44 13.67
CA ILE A 75 0.75 3.24 12.53
C ILE A 75 0.37 4.63 12.01
N ASP A 76 0.66 4.89 10.76
CA ASP A 76 0.26 6.08 10.01
C ASP A 76 0.10 5.71 8.53
N SER A 77 -0.22 6.69 7.65
CA SER A 77 -0.40 6.47 6.21
C SER A 77 0.79 5.72 5.60
N GLY A 78 2.02 6.15 5.87
CA GLY A 78 3.22 5.56 5.26
C GLY A 78 3.69 4.23 5.86
N SER A 79 2.96 3.65 6.83
CA SER A 79 3.36 2.41 7.52
C SER A 79 2.23 1.42 7.79
N PHE A 80 1.00 1.78 7.50
CA PHE A 80 -0.16 0.93 7.84
C PHE A 80 -0.07 -0.47 7.23
N LEU A 81 0.43 -0.59 5.98
CA LEU A 81 0.63 -1.90 5.34
C LEU A 81 1.74 -2.70 6.00
N ALA A 82 2.83 -2.06 6.44
CA ALA A 82 3.87 -2.77 7.18
C ALA A 82 3.31 -3.40 8.46
N HIS A 83 2.49 -2.64 9.20
CA HIS A 83 1.81 -3.15 10.40
C HIS A 83 0.78 -4.23 10.08
N ALA A 84 -0.01 -4.06 9.01
CA ALA A 84 -0.98 -5.06 8.57
C ALA A 84 -0.31 -6.40 8.22
N VAL A 85 0.84 -6.37 7.55
CA VAL A 85 1.66 -7.55 7.27
C VAL A 85 2.18 -8.18 8.56
N MET A 86 2.80 -7.39 9.42
CA MET A 86 3.40 -7.92 10.66
C MET A 86 2.38 -8.50 11.64
N ASN A 87 1.14 -8.01 11.62
CA ASN A 87 0.04 -8.52 12.43
C ASN A 87 -0.76 -9.66 11.75
N GLY A 88 -0.33 -10.09 10.56
CA GLY A 88 -0.95 -11.20 9.83
C GLY A 88 -2.31 -10.85 9.23
N PHE A 89 -2.66 -9.57 9.10
CA PHE A 89 -3.87 -9.17 8.37
C PHE A 89 -3.67 -9.37 6.87
N VAL A 90 -2.50 -9.01 6.34
CA VAL A 90 -2.16 -9.11 4.92
C VAL A 90 -1.02 -10.12 4.74
N THR A 91 -1.21 -11.11 3.88
CA THR A 91 -0.21 -12.12 3.52
C THR A 91 0.10 -12.14 2.01
N ASN A 92 -0.75 -11.53 1.20
CA ASN A 92 -0.51 -11.34 -0.22
C ASN A 92 -0.67 -9.85 -0.54
N LEU A 93 0.37 -9.23 -1.05
CA LEU A 93 0.39 -7.80 -1.34
C LEU A 93 0.96 -7.56 -2.73
N ARG A 94 0.17 -6.90 -3.57
CA ARG A 94 0.62 -6.34 -4.85
C ARG A 94 0.63 -4.83 -4.74
N TRP A 95 1.81 -4.24 -4.89
CA TRP A 95 1.95 -2.80 -4.99
C TRP A 95 2.05 -2.39 -6.46
N VAL A 96 1.13 -1.53 -6.88
CA VAL A 96 1.01 -1.01 -8.24
C VAL A 96 1.29 0.49 -8.21
N HIS A 97 2.25 0.93 -9.01
CA HIS A 97 2.63 2.34 -9.07
C HIS A 97 2.94 2.77 -10.50
N ASP A 98 3.02 4.07 -10.75
CA ASP A 98 3.52 4.59 -12.02
C ASP A 98 5.04 4.36 -12.12
N GLU A 99 5.58 4.34 -13.36
CA GLU A 99 7.02 4.14 -13.60
C GLU A 99 7.90 5.17 -12.88
N PHE A 100 7.35 6.35 -12.61
CA PHE A 100 8.01 7.43 -11.87
C PHE A 100 7.81 7.35 -10.36
N GLY A 101 6.95 6.44 -9.88
CA GLY A 101 6.57 6.33 -8.48
C GLY A 101 7.59 5.60 -7.60
N GLY A 102 7.45 5.83 -6.34
CA GLY A 102 7.88 4.99 -5.23
C GLY A 102 9.36 4.84 -4.93
N ARG A 103 10.21 4.76 -5.92
CA ARG A 103 11.65 4.50 -5.69
C ARG A 103 12.52 5.74 -5.70
N SER A 104 12.05 6.85 -6.28
CA SER A 104 12.92 7.98 -6.58
C SER A 104 12.97 9.06 -5.50
N HIS A 105 11.94 9.20 -4.68
CA HIS A 105 11.77 10.42 -3.89
C HIS A 105 12.16 10.30 -2.42
N ASP A 106 11.78 9.24 -1.72
CA ASP A 106 12.24 9.09 -0.34
C ASP A 106 12.52 7.64 0.02
N ARG A 107 13.81 7.30 0.04
CA ARG A 107 14.28 5.97 0.43
C ARG A 107 13.98 5.62 1.88
N LEU A 108 13.59 6.59 2.69
CA LEU A 108 13.13 6.36 4.06
C LEU A 108 11.81 5.61 4.09
N TYR A 109 10.93 5.97 3.17
CA TYR A 109 9.57 5.46 3.09
C TYR A 109 9.43 4.30 2.10
N CYS A 110 10.47 4.04 1.30
CA CYS A 110 10.45 2.92 0.36
C CYS A 110 10.63 1.58 1.06
N VAL A 111 9.97 0.58 0.51
CA VAL A 111 10.21 -0.82 0.85
C VAL A 111 11.69 -1.18 0.64
N LYS A 112 12.24 -1.97 1.55
CA LYS A 112 13.61 -2.51 1.45
C LYS A 112 13.55 -3.98 1.08
N TYR A 113 14.36 -4.37 0.11
CA TYR A 113 14.51 -5.77 -0.25
C TYR A 113 15.77 -6.36 0.40
N GLU A 114 15.65 -7.59 0.88
CA GLU A 114 16.75 -8.31 1.49
C GLU A 114 17.94 -8.52 0.54
N SER A 115 17.66 -8.58 -0.77
CA SER A 115 18.69 -8.66 -1.83
C SER A 115 19.48 -7.36 -2.04
N ASP A 116 18.96 -6.21 -1.61
CA ASP A 116 19.58 -4.92 -1.89
C ASP A 116 20.79 -4.70 -0.99
N LEU A 117 21.87 -4.14 -1.55
CA LEU A 117 23.06 -3.77 -0.76
C LEU A 117 22.73 -2.72 0.32
N SER A 118 21.79 -1.83 0.03
CA SER A 118 21.30 -0.83 0.99
C SER A 118 20.60 -1.46 2.20
N ALA A 119 20.19 -2.73 2.11
CA ALA A 119 19.57 -3.45 3.20
C ALA A 119 20.58 -4.10 4.16
N LEU A 120 21.88 -4.06 3.86
CA LEU A 120 22.91 -4.72 4.69
C LEU A 120 22.85 -4.33 6.18
N PRO A 121 22.71 -3.05 6.56
CA PRO A 121 22.57 -2.68 7.97
C PRO A 121 21.31 -3.28 8.61
N PHE A 122 20.23 -3.38 7.86
CA PHE A 122 18.96 -3.95 8.32
C PHE A 122 19.04 -5.47 8.52
N ARG A 123 19.87 -6.16 7.75
CA ARG A 123 20.12 -7.59 7.94
C ARG A 123 20.80 -7.87 9.27
N ILE A 124 21.69 -6.97 9.71
CA ILE A 124 22.48 -7.10 10.94
C ILE A 124 21.65 -6.65 12.16
N LEU A 125 20.97 -5.51 12.06
CA LEU A 125 20.34 -4.81 13.18
C LEU A 125 18.84 -5.09 13.32
N GLY A 126 18.22 -5.66 12.29
CA GLY A 126 16.77 -5.86 12.25
C GLY A 126 16.26 -6.95 13.18
N GLY A 127 14.97 -6.88 13.49
CA GLY A 127 14.25 -7.91 14.25
C GLY A 127 14.40 -9.30 13.62
N LYS A 128 14.26 -10.34 14.42
CA LYS A 128 14.40 -11.74 13.95
C LYS A 128 13.06 -12.37 13.57
N ASN A 129 11.96 -11.69 13.84
CA ASN A 129 10.61 -12.22 13.63
C ASN A 129 10.18 -12.04 12.18
N TRP A 130 10.27 -13.09 11.41
CA TRP A 130 9.79 -13.16 10.04
C TRP A 130 8.33 -13.60 10.00
N VAL A 131 7.53 -12.95 9.18
CA VAL A 131 6.15 -13.32 8.87
C VAL A 131 6.01 -13.67 7.39
N PRO A 132 5.09 -14.56 7.00
CA PRO A 132 4.83 -14.86 5.61
C PRO A 132 4.33 -13.61 4.86
N LEU A 133 4.88 -13.38 3.65
CA LEU A 133 4.41 -12.34 2.73
C LEU A 133 4.74 -12.72 1.28
N ASN A 134 3.72 -12.94 0.49
CA ASN A 134 3.85 -12.97 -0.96
C ASN A 134 3.73 -11.54 -1.49
N PHE A 135 4.86 -10.96 -1.93
CA PHE A 135 4.93 -9.58 -2.37
C PHE A 135 5.28 -9.47 -3.85
N VAL A 136 4.47 -8.70 -4.56
CA VAL A 136 4.67 -8.36 -5.98
C VAL A 136 4.66 -6.85 -6.14
N GLU A 137 5.68 -6.31 -6.80
CA GLU A 137 5.75 -4.90 -7.23
C GLU A 137 5.58 -4.86 -8.75
N GLN A 138 4.74 -3.98 -9.24
CA GLN A 138 4.47 -3.82 -10.66
C GLN A 138 4.08 -2.38 -11.01
N THR A 139 4.24 -2.02 -12.27
CA THR A 139 3.77 -0.74 -12.80
C THR A 139 2.37 -0.85 -13.38
N PHE A 140 1.68 0.29 -13.55
CA PHE A 140 0.38 0.34 -14.23
C PHE A 140 0.40 -0.32 -15.61
N ALA A 141 1.48 -0.18 -16.37
CA ALA A 141 1.61 -0.78 -17.70
C ALA A 141 1.50 -2.32 -17.70
N LYS A 142 1.74 -2.97 -16.55
CA LYS A 142 1.65 -4.42 -16.36
C LYS A 142 0.46 -4.84 -15.49
N TRP A 143 -0.32 -3.87 -15.04
CA TRP A 143 -1.42 -4.13 -14.14
C TRP A 143 -2.71 -4.47 -14.92
N GLU A 144 -3.32 -5.57 -14.56
CA GLU A 144 -4.55 -6.09 -15.20
C GLU A 144 -5.79 -5.90 -14.33
N GLY A 145 -5.68 -5.14 -13.23
CA GLY A 145 -6.72 -4.99 -12.23
C GLY A 145 -6.48 -5.85 -10.98
N PRO A 146 -7.30 -5.69 -9.93
CA PRO A 146 -7.30 -6.59 -8.78
C PRO A 146 -7.79 -7.98 -9.20
N ARG A 147 -7.20 -9.01 -8.62
CA ARG A 147 -7.62 -10.40 -8.81
C ARG A 147 -8.90 -10.69 -8.02
N PRO A 148 -9.67 -11.72 -8.40
CA PRO A 148 -10.81 -12.13 -7.60
C PRO A 148 -10.43 -12.37 -6.13
N GLY A 149 -11.19 -11.79 -5.20
CA GLY A 149 -10.95 -11.90 -3.77
C GLY A 149 -9.89 -10.96 -3.19
N GLU A 150 -9.19 -10.18 -4.03
CA GLU A 150 -8.31 -9.12 -3.51
C GLU A 150 -9.11 -7.89 -3.06
N TYR A 151 -8.68 -7.26 -1.97
CA TYR A 151 -9.07 -5.89 -1.64
C TYR A 151 -8.30 -4.92 -2.54
N LEU A 152 -9.00 -3.89 -3.02
CA LEU A 152 -8.39 -2.79 -3.75
C LEU A 152 -8.19 -1.61 -2.80
N SER A 153 -6.96 -1.31 -2.47
CA SER A 153 -6.55 -0.12 -1.71
C SER A 153 -5.97 0.88 -2.70
N LEU A 154 -6.61 2.04 -2.82
CA LEU A 154 -6.21 3.12 -3.70
C LEU A 154 -5.76 4.31 -2.87
N ASP A 155 -4.54 4.79 -3.09
CA ASP A 155 -4.19 6.15 -2.72
C ASP A 155 -4.41 7.07 -3.92
N TRP A 156 -5.04 8.22 -3.67
CA TRP A 156 -5.30 9.18 -4.74
C TRP A 156 -4.00 9.73 -5.33
N ASP A 157 -2.93 9.87 -4.55
CA ASP A 157 -1.63 10.30 -5.06
C ASP A 157 -1.01 9.28 -6.03
N GLY A 158 -1.36 8.01 -5.94
CA GLY A 158 -0.99 6.99 -6.93
C GLY A 158 -1.55 7.24 -8.32
N LEU A 159 -2.66 7.98 -8.43
CA LEU A 159 -3.30 8.39 -9.68
C LEU A 159 -3.06 9.86 -10.00
N ALA A 160 -3.00 10.69 -8.97
CA ALA A 160 -3.00 12.15 -9.06
C ALA A 160 -1.87 12.77 -8.24
N PHE A 161 -0.65 12.24 -8.39
CA PHE A 161 0.52 12.83 -7.74
C PHE A 161 0.67 14.31 -8.08
N SER A 162 1.11 15.13 -7.14
CA SER A 162 1.15 16.60 -7.25
C SER A 162 1.88 17.13 -8.49
N ALA A 163 2.81 16.36 -9.04
CA ALA A 163 3.56 16.73 -10.24
C ALA A 163 2.89 16.29 -11.57
N TYR A 164 1.77 15.55 -11.53
CA TYR A 164 1.09 15.09 -12.73
C TYR A 164 0.25 16.20 -13.35
N GLN A 165 0.15 16.18 -14.69
CA GLN A 165 -0.81 16.98 -15.43
C GLN A 165 -2.18 16.30 -15.42
N GLU A 166 -3.25 17.09 -15.55
CA GLU A 166 -4.63 16.59 -15.49
C GLU A 166 -4.91 15.47 -16.51
N ASP A 167 -4.38 15.57 -17.72
CA ASP A 167 -4.54 14.53 -18.74
C ASP A 167 -3.98 13.18 -18.28
N ARG A 168 -2.82 13.19 -17.61
CA ARG A 168 -2.24 11.97 -17.04
C ARG A 168 -3.08 11.40 -15.92
N ILE A 169 -3.62 12.25 -15.06
CA ILE A 169 -4.54 11.82 -14.00
C ILE A 169 -5.77 11.15 -14.58
N ARG A 170 -6.40 11.75 -15.60
CA ARG A 170 -7.55 11.18 -16.28
C ARG A 170 -7.26 9.85 -16.96
N GLU A 171 -6.07 9.70 -17.55
CA GLU A 171 -5.60 8.44 -18.12
C GLU A 171 -5.53 7.35 -17.04
N LEU A 172 -4.87 7.63 -15.90
CA LEU A 172 -4.75 6.68 -14.79
C LEU A 172 -6.11 6.37 -14.13
N MET A 173 -7.00 7.35 -14.02
CA MET A 173 -8.38 7.11 -13.59
C MET A 173 -9.08 6.11 -14.52
N SER A 174 -8.92 6.26 -15.84
CA SER A 174 -9.52 5.34 -16.81
C SER A 174 -8.96 3.92 -16.69
N GLU A 175 -7.67 3.77 -16.39
CA GLU A 175 -7.06 2.46 -16.10
C GLU A 175 -7.78 1.72 -14.96
N ILE A 176 -8.32 2.44 -13.97
CA ILE A 176 -9.11 1.85 -12.88
C ILE A 176 -10.57 1.66 -13.27
N LEU A 177 -11.17 2.69 -13.88
CA LEU A 177 -12.61 2.76 -14.06
C LEU A 177 -13.13 1.90 -15.21
N ASP A 178 -12.34 1.75 -16.27
CA ASP A 178 -12.78 1.09 -17.51
C ASP A 178 -12.46 -0.42 -17.52
N ARG A 179 -11.65 -0.91 -16.57
CA ARG A 179 -11.36 -2.34 -16.43
C ARG A 179 -12.50 -3.06 -15.70
N GLU A 180 -12.83 -4.24 -16.16
CA GLU A 180 -13.80 -5.14 -15.52
C GLU A 180 -13.13 -5.92 -14.39
N PHE A 181 -13.55 -5.69 -13.14
CA PHE A 181 -13.12 -6.46 -11.97
C PHE A 181 -14.11 -6.35 -10.82
N THR A 182 -14.08 -7.34 -9.92
CA THR A 182 -14.91 -7.37 -8.72
C THR A 182 -14.02 -7.64 -7.51
N PRO A 183 -13.54 -6.59 -6.81
CA PRO A 183 -12.73 -6.75 -5.62
C PRO A 183 -13.56 -7.18 -4.41
N ALA A 184 -12.94 -7.77 -3.40
CA ALA A 184 -13.58 -8.10 -2.13
C ALA A 184 -14.08 -6.85 -1.38
N GLY A 185 -13.41 -5.71 -1.58
CA GLY A 185 -13.78 -4.39 -1.10
C GLY A 185 -12.84 -3.34 -1.70
N VAL A 186 -13.26 -2.10 -1.69
CA VAL A 186 -12.49 -0.96 -2.19
C VAL A 186 -12.31 0.05 -1.06
N PHE A 187 -11.08 0.50 -0.89
CA PHE A 187 -10.74 1.61 0.00
C PHE A 187 -10.00 2.67 -0.81
N VAL A 188 -10.38 3.94 -0.64
CA VAL A 188 -9.73 5.08 -1.29
C VAL A 188 -9.30 6.09 -0.24
N ALA A 189 -8.00 6.38 -0.17
CA ALA A 189 -7.45 7.50 0.58
C ALA A 189 -7.25 8.70 -0.33
N HIS A 190 -7.47 9.91 0.19
CA HIS A 190 -7.27 11.15 -0.57
C HIS A 190 -5.81 11.62 -0.53
N SER A 191 -5.14 11.46 0.62
CA SER A 191 -3.73 11.85 0.85
C SER A 191 -3.39 13.26 0.36
N ILE A 192 -4.20 14.22 0.78
CA ILE A 192 -4.23 15.61 0.27
C ILE A 192 -2.86 16.32 0.23
N GLU A 193 -1.93 15.93 1.11
CA GLU A 193 -0.60 16.56 1.19
C GLU A 193 0.29 16.21 -0.02
N TYR A 194 -0.01 15.12 -0.73
CA TYR A 194 0.83 14.57 -1.79
C TYR A 194 0.18 14.63 -3.17
N CYS A 195 -1.14 14.84 -3.22
CA CYS A 195 -1.90 14.77 -4.46
C CYS A 195 -2.00 16.12 -5.19
N HIS A 196 -2.47 16.03 -6.42
CA HIS A 196 -2.82 17.20 -7.23
C HIS A 196 -3.89 18.05 -6.52
N PRO A 197 -3.77 19.38 -6.53
CA PRO A 197 -4.64 20.28 -5.73
C PRO A 197 -6.11 20.30 -6.20
N GLU A 198 -6.41 19.77 -7.39
CA GLU A 198 -7.75 19.79 -7.97
C GLU A 198 -8.69 18.77 -7.30
N ARG A 199 -9.36 19.17 -6.24
CA ARG A 199 -10.30 18.34 -5.47
C ARG A 199 -11.45 17.80 -6.34
N ALA A 200 -11.87 18.54 -7.36
CA ALA A 200 -12.97 18.13 -8.23
C ALA A 200 -12.68 16.81 -8.96
N LEU A 201 -11.42 16.54 -9.31
CA LEU A 201 -11.02 15.26 -9.91
C LEU A 201 -11.19 14.08 -8.95
N PHE A 202 -10.87 14.28 -7.67
CA PHE A 202 -11.10 13.26 -6.66
C PHE A 202 -12.58 12.95 -6.48
N ASP A 203 -13.41 13.99 -6.36
CA ASP A 203 -14.86 13.82 -6.19
C ASP A 203 -15.51 13.19 -7.44
N GLU A 204 -15.04 13.53 -8.65
CA GLU A 204 -15.40 12.85 -9.89
C GLU A 204 -15.05 11.35 -9.84
N PHE A 205 -13.83 11.04 -9.41
CA PHE A 205 -13.36 9.66 -9.31
C PHE A 205 -14.20 8.82 -8.35
N ILE A 206 -14.50 9.35 -7.16
CA ILE A 206 -15.36 8.66 -6.19
C ILE A 206 -16.77 8.43 -6.76
N THR A 207 -17.38 9.44 -7.38
CA THR A 207 -18.69 9.31 -8.02
C THR A 207 -18.70 8.21 -9.09
N ARG A 208 -17.64 8.11 -9.89
CA ARG A 208 -17.53 7.07 -10.91
C ARG A 208 -17.31 5.68 -10.30
N LEU A 209 -16.59 5.55 -9.19
CA LEU A 209 -16.44 4.29 -8.46
C LEU A 209 -17.77 3.83 -7.85
N GLU A 210 -18.55 4.76 -7.25
CA GLU A 210 -19.89 4.46 -6.75
C GLU A 210 -20.79 3.89 -7.84
N LYS A 211 -20.76 4.49 -9.02
CA LYS A 211 -21.50 4.00 -10.19
C LYS A 211 -20.98 2.63 -10.66
N LYS A 212 -19.65 2.46 -10.76
CA LYS A 212 -19.02 1.21 -11.20
C LYS A 212 -19.40 0.03 -10.32
N PHE A 213 -19.40 0.20 -9.01
CA PHE A 213 -19.69 -0.87 -8.04
C PHE A 213 -21.14 -0.90 -7.56
N ALA A 214 -22.02 -0.04 -8.12
CA ALA A 214 -23.42 0.10 -7.71
C ALA A 214 -23.58 0.23 -6.18
N THR A 215 -22.73 1.04 -5.54
CA THR A 215 -22.67 1.24 -4.09
C THR A 215 -22.50 2.72 -3.76
N GLN A 216 -22.80 3.11 -2.53
CA GLN A 216 -22.46 4.43 -2.00
C GLN A 216 -21.18 4.33 -1.18
N ALA A 217 -20.36 5.36 -1.25
CA ALA A 217 -19.13 5.43 -0.46
C ALA A 217 -19.46 5.64 1.02
N VAL A 218 -18.87 4.81 1.86
CA VAL A 218 -18.86 4.99 3.31
C VAL A 218 -17.66 5.85 3.68
N ARG A 219 -17.90 7.10 4.06
CA ARG A 219 -16.82 7.99 4.49
C ARG A 219 -16.42 7.65 5.92
N LEU A 220 -15.14 7.36 6.10
CA LEU A 220 -14.57 7.10 7.42
C LEU A 220 -14.16 8.42 8.08
N PRO A 221 -14.25 8.51 9.41
CA PRO A 221 -13.81 9.69 10.13
C PRO A 221 -12.31 9.90 10.00
N ASP A 222 -11.90 11.15 9.91
CA ASP A 222 -10.50 11.52 9.94
C ASP A 222 -9.87 11.10 11.27
N LYS A 223 -8.71 10.49 11.17
CA LYS A 223 -7.93 10.10 12.33
C LYS A 223 -6.59 10.82 12.28
N SER A 224 -6.37 11.73 13.19
CA SER A 224 -5.05 12.34 13.34
C SER A 224 -4.08 11.32 13.95
N TYR A 225 -3.02 11.01 13.22
CA TYR A 225 -1.92 10.20 13.73
C TYR A 225 -0.89 11.13 14.38
N PRO A 226 -0.33 10.75 15.55
CA PRO A 226 0.68 11.58 16.18
C PRO A 226 1.87 11.74 15.25
N GLN A 227 2.08 12.97 14.81
CA GLN A 227 3.27 13.32 14.05
C GLN A 227 4.46 13.38 15.02
N GLY A 228 5.45 12.53 14.85
CA GLY A 228 6.67 12.49 15.64
C GLY A 228 7.89 12.67 14.74
N ALA A 229 8.87 13.43 15.19
CA ALA A 229 10.16 13.47 14.51
C ALA A 229 10.86 12.10 14.59
N PRO A 230 11.60 11.70 13.55
CA PRO A 230 12.46 10.52 13.61
C PRO A 230 13.42 10.59 14.78
N SER A 231 13.71 9.46 15.42
CA SER A 231 14.70 9.40 16.49
C SER A 231 16.09 9.82 16.00
N LEU A 232 16.95 10.27 16.92
CA LEU A 232 18.33 10.64 16.59
C LEU A 232 19.11 9.46 15.98
N SER A 233 18.83 8.23 16.39
CA SER A 233 19.44 7.02 15.82
C SER A 233 19.01 6.82 14.37
N TRP A 234 17.75 7.06 14.06
CA TRP A 234 17.24 7.00 12.70
C TRP A 234 17.80 8.12 11.81
N GLN A 235 17.88 9.34 12.31
CA GLN A 235 18.49 10.46 11.58
C GLN A 235 19.96 10.20 11.25
N ARG A 236 20.73 9.67 12.21
CA ARG A 236 22.13 9.25 11.98
C ARG A 236 22.27 8.13 10.97
N TYR A 237 21.38 7.12 11.07
CA TYR A 237 21.36 6.03 10.11
C TYR A 237 21.12 6.56 8.70
N HIS A 238 20.14 7.42 8.52
CA HIS A 238 19.81 8.03 7.24
C HIS A 238 20.97 8.86 6.67
N GLN A 239 21.68 9.60 7.51
CA GLN A 239 22.90 10.31 7.10
C GLN A 239 23.98 9.35 6.61
N ILE A 240 24.18 8.22 7.29
CA ILE A 240 25.12 7.17 6.87
C ILE A 240 24.68 6.53 5.55
N GLU A 241 23.41 6.18 5.41
CA GLU A 241 22.84 5.64 4.17
C GLU A 241 23.07 6.60 3.00
N HIS A 242 22.75 7.87 3.17
CA HIS A 242 23.01 8.91 2.15
C HIS A 242 24.48 9.03 1.78
N PHE A 243 25.36 8.97 2.76
CA PHE A 243 26.80 9.05 2.52
C PHE A 243 27.29 7.85 1.71
N VAL A 244 26.90 6.64 2.09
CA VAL A 244 27.25 5.40 1.40
C VAL A 244 26.73 5.43 -0.05
N LEU A 245 25.48 5.80 -0.25
CA LEU A 245 24.86 5.85 -1.58
C LEU A 245 25.48 6.91 -2.49
N ARG A 246 25.85 8.07 -1.94
CA ARG A 246 26.63 9.07 -2.70
C ARG A 246 27.99 8.53 -3.12
N GLY A 247 28.66 7.79 -2.25
CA GLY A 247 29.92 7.12 -2.56
C GLY A 247 29.80 6.09 -3.67
N MET A 248 28.73 5.32 -3.67
CA MET A 248 28.44 4.31 -4.70
C MET A 248 28.11 4.92 -6.06
N ARG A 249 27.29 5.99 -6.09
CA ARG A 249 26.98 6.74 -7.33
C ARG A 249 28.23 7.34 -7.97
N LYS A 250 29.14 7.92 -7.17
CA LYS A 250 30.40 8.49 -7.69
C LYS A 250 31.31 7.43 -8.32
N ARG A 251 31.12 6.15 -8.01
CA ARG A 251 31.93 5.04 -8.53
C ARG A 251 31.22 4.24 -9.63
N ASN A 252 30.11 4.74 -10.17
CA ASN A 252 29.28 4.03 -11.19
C ASN A 252 28.92 2.59 -10.77
N ILE A 253 28.74 2.34 -9.47
CA ILE A 253 28.35 1.01 -8.95
C ILE A 253 26.81 0.88 -8.88
N TRP A 254 26.12 1.84 -9.54
CA TRP A 254 24.65 1.87 -9.75
C TRP A 254 24.34 2.33 -11.15
#